data_6cc0afbf6c373335fa29743f5b2af67c
#
_entry.id   6cc0afbf6c373335fa29743f5b2af67c
#
_cell.length_a   1.000
_cell.length_b   1.000
_cell.length_c   1.000
_cell.angle_alpha   90.00
_cell.angle_beta   90.00
_cell.angle_gamma   90.00
#
_symmetry.space_group_name_H-M   'P 1'
#
loop_
_entity.id
_entity.type
_entity.pdbx_description
1 polymer ?
#
loop_
_entity_poly.entity_id
_entity_poly.type
_entity_poly.pdbx_seq_one_letter_code
_entity_poly.pdbx_strand_id
1 'polypeptide(L)'
;MGQDRLDSSWTRDASGMKRFRPSAWWIILLGVILLAIPVFRAVTQAAAKSAQVVAYCAQDQVFAETIFQDFEKETGIKVRAIYDNEAVKTVGLANRLLAERGHPQCDVFWGNEEMRTRQLAAREIFRPTNGWAAFGARSRRIVVNTNFVPIVNGPRSLLELTNARWNGKIALAYPQFGTTAAQFHALRQLWGSNGWESWCRSLAANRPRVVDGNSFVVRVVGSGEAWLGLTDSDDIAAGQRDGLPIAALPVTAETLLIPNTVAIAEGAPHPQAAQKLFEFLQRPETAQRLVAAQALESAANDQAGSTLKVNWDSLLKDLEPVTAELNRIF
;
A
#
# COMPACT_ATOMS: atom_id res chain seq x y z
N MET A 1 30.66 -56.65 -92.60
CA MET A 1 29.26 -57.08 -92.71
C MET A 1 28.47 -56.41 -91.65
N GLY A 2 27.72 -55.55 -92.02
CA GLY A 2 26.38 -55.04 -92.12
C GLY A 2 26.18 -53.88 -91.15
N GLN A 3 26.13 -52.67 -91.62
CA GLN A 3 24.98 -51.95 -92.09
C GLN A 3 23.85 -51.93 -91.03
N ASP A 4 23.36 -50.89 -90.63
CA ASP A 4 22.81 -49.61 -91.03
C ASP A 4 21.88 -49.22 -89.88
N ARG A 5 21.55 -48.08 -89.52
CA ARG A 5 21.07 -46.86 -90.14
C ARG A 5 20.84 -45.78 -89.09
N LEU A 6 21.11 -44.60 -89.45
CA LEU A 6 20.68 -43.32 -88.92
C LEU A 6 19.16 -43.26 -88.74
N ASP A 7 18.71 -42.66 -87.65
CA ASP A 7 17.71 -41.61 -87.89
C ASP A 7 17.75 -40.51 -86.84
N SER A 8 17.73 -39.33 -87.38
CA SER A 8 17.82 -38.05 -86.66
C SER A 8 16.44 -37.48 -86.44
N SER A 9 16.15 -37.00 -85.25
CA SER A 9 15.25 -35.88 -85.19
C SER A 9 15.57 -35.04 -83.96
N TRP A 10 16.41 -34.02 -84.15
CA TRP A 10 16.56 -32.93 -83.26
C TRP A 10 15.41 -31.98 -83.46
N THR A 11 14.53 -31.84 -82.46
CA THR A 11 13.75 -30.63 -82.30
C THR A 11 14.22 -29.93 -81.05
N ARG A 12 14.96 -28.87 -81.21
CA ARG A 12 15.27 -27.89 -80.16
C ARG A 12 14.01 -27.14 -79.83
N ASP A 13 13.54 -27.21 -78.62
CA ASP A 13 12.61 -26.24 -78.10
C ASP A 13 13.39 -25.28 -77.18
N ALA A 14 13.27 -24.00 -77.57
CA ALA A 14 13.98 -22.88 -76.94
C ALA A 14 13.20 -22.40 -75.70
N SER A 15 13.47 -22.93 -74.57
CA SER A 15 13.30 -22.14 -73.28
C SER A 15 13.84 -22.98 -72.08
N GLY A 16 15.12 -22.87 -71.88
CA GLY A 16 15.79 -23.54 -70.71
C GLY A 16 15.50 -22.85 -69.37
N MET A 17 14.27 -22.68 -68.99
CA MET A 17 13.93 -22.33 -67.60
C MET A 17 13.36 -23.57 -66.91
N LYS A 18 14.18 -24.21 -66.07
CA LYS A 18 13.68 -25.18 -65.11
C LYS A 18 12.70 -24.46 -64.16
N ARG A 19 11.39 -24.58 -64.42
CA ARG A 19 10.35 -24.15 -63.47
C ARG A 19 10.49 -25.05 -62.24
N PHE A 20 10.99 -24.41 -61.15
CA PHE A 20 10.97 -24.99 -59.85
C PHE A 20 9.50 -25.16 -59.42
N ARG A 21 8.94 -26.34 -59.49
CA ARG A 21 7.64 -26.65 -58.89
C ARG A 21 7.88 -26.83 -57.40
N PRO A 22 7.44 -25.88 -56.53
CA PRO A 22 7.56 -26.10 -55.12
C PRO A 22 6.75 -27.34 -54.75
N SER A 23 7.37 -28.30 -54.07
CA SER A 23 6.68 -29.50 -53.59
C SER A 23 5.50 -29.05 -52.71
N ALA A 24 4.35 -29.73 -52.80
CA ALA A 24 3.13 -29.42 -52.06
C ALA A 24 3.38 -29.22 -50.54
N TRP A 25 4.42 -29.84 -50.02
CA TRP A 25 4.85 -29.70 -48.63
C TRP A 25 5.29 -28.28 -48.26
N TRP A 26 5.94 -27.52 -49.14
CA TRP A 26 6.34 -26.14 -48.89
C TRP A 26 5.13 -25.20 -48.85
N ILE A 27 4.11 -25.48 -49.63
CA ILE A 27 2.87 -24.70 -49.62
C ILE A 27 2.09 -24.95 -48.34
N ILE A 28 2.06 -26.19 -47.85
CA ILE A 28 1.43 -26.55 -46.56
C ILE A 28 2.19 -25.93 -45.42
N LEU A 29 3.53 -25.96 -45.41
CA LEU A 29 4.36 -25.37 -44.34
C LEU A 29 4.19 -23.84 -44.29
N LEU A 30 4.17 -23.16 -45.44
CA LEU A 30 3.91 -21.73 -45.52
C LEU A 30 2.49 -21.36 -45.03
N GLY A 31 1.49 -22.17 -45.35
CA GLY A 31 0.12 -22.01 -44.88
C GLY A 31 0.00 -22.17 -43.37
N VAL A 32 0.69 -23.14 -42.76
CA VAL A 32 0.72 -23.34 -41.32
C VAL A 32 1.42 -22.17 -40.60
N ILE A 33 2.54 -21.68 -41.12
CA ILE A 33 3.27 -20.53 -40.57
C ILE A 33 2.42 -19.25 -40.67
N LEU A 34 1.76 -19.02 -41.82
CA LEU A 34 0.89 -17.84 -42.03
C LEU A 34 -0.34 -17.86 -41.11
N LEU A 35 -0.88 -19.02 -40.75
CA LEU A 35 -1.98 -19.17 -39.80
C LEU A 35 -1.49 -19.10 -38.34
N ALA A 36 -0.27 -19.57 -38.05
CA ALA A 36 0.30 -19.54 -36.67
C ALA A 36 0.63 -18.14 -36.21
N ILE A 37 1.07 -17.23 -37.10
CA ILE A 37 1.44 -15.86 -36.73
C ILE A 37 0.23 -15.04 -36.18
N PRO A 38 -0.94 -14.99 -36.86
CA PRO A 38 -2.09 -14.25 -36.33
C PRO A 38 -2.67 -14.89 -35.07
N VAL A 39 -2.64 -16.22 -34.95
CA VAL A 39 -3.07 -16.92 -33.73
C VAL A 39 -2.13 -16.60 -32.56
N PHE A 40 -0.82 -16.66 -32.77
CA PHE A 40 0.16 -16.29 -31.75
C PHE A 40 0.04 -14.80 -31.37
N ARG A 41 -0.14 -13.90 -32.33
CA ARG A 41 -0.40 -12.48 -32.06
C ARG A 41 -1.72 -12.26 -31.35
N ALA A 42 -2.78 -12.97 -31.71
CA ALA A 42 -4.08 -12.88 -31.04
C ALA A 42 -4.01 -13.39 -29.60
N VAL A 43 -3.30 -14.49 -29.35
CA VAL A 43 -3.09 -15.04 -27.99
C VAL A 43 -2.22 -14.10 -27.15
N THR A 44 -1.14 -13.56 -27.71
CA THR A 44 -0.28 -12.59 -26.99
C THR A 44 -0.98 -11.24 -26.77
N GLN A 45 -1.79 -10.77 -27.71
CA GLN A 45 -2.62 -9.56 -27.53
C GLN A 45 -3.78 -9.78 -26.56
N ALA A 46 -4.42 -10.96 -26.56
CA ALA A 46 -5.46 -11.30 -25.58
C ALA A 46 -4.87 -11.42 -24.18
N ALA A 47 -3.69 -12.02 -24.01
CA ALA A 47 -2.96 -12.07 -22.76
C ALA A 47 -2.51 -10.68 -22.28
N ALA A 48 -2.07 -9.81 -23.19
CA ALA A 48 -1.71 -8.41 -22.86
C ALA A 48 -2.96 -7.55 -22.54
N LYS A 49 -4.11 -7.85 -23.13
CA LYS A 49 -5.36 -7.08 -22.95
C LYS A 49 -6.10 -7.40 -21.65
N SER A 50 -5.70 -8.45 -20.91
CA SER A 50 -6.33 -8.90 -19.66
C SER A 50 -5.40 -8.89 -18.45
N ALA A 51 -4.16 -8.43 -18.59
CA ALA A 51 -3.26 -8.36 -17.44
C ALA A 51 -3.71 -7.21 -16.52
N GLN A 52 -4.38 -7.58 -15.44
CA GLN A 52 -4.81 -6.65 -14.39
C GLN A 52 -4.39 -7.16 -13.03
N VAL A 53 -4.35 -6.27 -12.06
CA VAL A 53 -4.16 -6.57 -10.64
C VAL A 53 -5.15 -5.76 -9.83
N VAL A 54 -5.84 -6.39 -8.90
CA VAL A 54 -6.77 -5.73 -7.98
C VAL A 54 -6.03 -5.40 -6.69
N ALA A 55 -5.86 -4.12 -6.40
CA ALA A 55 -5.19 -3.64 -5.22
C ALA A 55 -6.20 -3.07 -4.21
N TYR A 56 -6.26 -3.63 -3.00
CA TYR A 56 -6.92 -3.00 -1.87
C TYR A 56 -5.91 -2.09 -1.19
N CYS A 57 -6.16 -0.78 -1.24
CA CYS A 57 -5.19 0.23 -0.88
C CYS A 57 -5.67 1.10 0.28
N ALA A 58 -5.01 0.98 1.43
CA ALA A 58 -5.22 1.82 2.60
C ALA A 58 -4.36 3.09 2.58
N GLN A 59 -3.34 3.17 1.70
CA GLN A 59 -2.60 4.41 1.47
C GLN A 59 -3.51 5.45 0.80
N ASP A 60 -3.29 6.72 1.08
CA ASP A 60 -4.08 7.80 0.51
C ASP A 60 -3.97 7.83 -1.00
N GLN A 61 -5.12 7.96 -1.66
CA GLN A 61 -5.24 7.91 -3.11
C GLN A 61 -4.30 8.89 -3.81
N VAL A 62 -4.16 10.08 -3.28
CA VAL A 62 -3.29 11.14 -3.84
C VAL A 62 -1.83 10.69 -4.01
N PHE A 63 -1.34 9.82 -3.13
CA PHE A 63 0.00 9.24 -3.23
C PHE A 63 0.02 7.93 -4.01
N ALA A 64 -0.92 7.04 -3.70
CA ALA A 64 -0.94 5.69 -4.26
C ALA A 64 -1.20 5.68 -5.77
N GLU A 65 -2.06 6.57 -6.26
CA GLU A 65 -2.45 6.62 -7.67
C GLU A 65 -1.24 6.89 -8.59
N THR A 66 -0.36 7.80 -8.22
CA THR A 66 0.86 8.08 -8.97
C THR A 66 1.78 6.85 -9.05
N ILE A 67 1.92 6.12 -7.95
CA ILE A 67 2.73 4.89 -7.89
C ILE A 67 2.10 3.80 -8.77
N PHE A 68 0.78 3.64 -8.75
CA PHE A 68 0.08 2.69 -9.62
C PHE A 68 0.20 3.06 -11.10
N GLN A 69 0.12 4.33 -11.45
CA GLN A 69 0.34 4.79 -12.84
C GLN A 69 1.75 4.48 -13.33
N ASP A 70 2.77 4.64 -12.49
CA ASP A 70 4.14 4.28 -12.82
C ASP A 70 4.30 2.76 -13.03
N PHE A 71 3.68 1.94 -12.17
CA PHE A 71 3.62 0.50 -12.36
C PHE A 71 2.94 0.10 -13.68
N GLU A 72 1.78 0.69 -13.98
CA GLU A 72 1.06 0.45 -15.24
C GLU A 72 1.89 0.82 -16.47
N LYS A 73 2.58 1.95 -16.40
CA LYS A 73 3.43 2.47 -17.47
C LYS A 73 4.63 1.56 -17.73
N GLU A 74 5.25 1.03 -16.67
CA GLU A 74 6.41 0.15 -16.77
C GLU A 74 6.03 -1.26 -17.24
N THR A 75 4.93 -1.82 -16.70
CA THR A 75 4.61 -3.23 -16.87
C THR A 75 3.53 -3.53 -17.89
N GLY A 76 2.73 -2.52 -18.28
CA GLY A 76 1.52 -2.69 -19.08
C GLY A 76 0.36 -3.36 -18.33
N ILE A 77 0.50 -3.68 -17.05
CA ILE A 77 -0.52 -4.29 -16.22
C ILE A 77 -1.41 -3.20 -15.61
N LYS A 78 -2.73 -3.31 -15.79
CA LYS A 78 -3.67 -2.34 -15.23
C LYS A 78 -3.93 -2.59 -13.74
N VAL A 79 -3.91 -1.53 -12.93
CA VAL A 79 -4.23 -1.60 -11.50
C VAL A 79 -5.68 -1.17 -11.28
N ARG A 80 -6.49 -2.09 -10.76
CA ARG A 80 -7.80 -1.78 -10.24
C ARG A 80 -7.67 -1.52 -8.74
N ALA A 81 -7.41 -0.27 -8.38
CA ALA A 81 -7.32 0.13 -6.99
C ALA A 81 -8.72 0.26 -6.36
N ILE A 82 -8.87 -0.23 -5.13
CA ILE A 82 -10.05 -0.09 -4.29
C ILE A 82 -9.61 0.59 -3.01
N TYR A 83 -10.14 1.78 -2.81
CA TYR A 83 -9.95 2.59 -1.62
C TYR A 83 -11.20 2.51 -0.75
N ASP A 84 -11.06 2.81 0.52
CA ASP A 84 -12.17 2.89 1.46
C ASP A 84 -12.21 4.27 2.12
N ASN A 85 -13.25 4.55 2.87
CA ASN A 85 -13.41 5.77 3.64
C ASN A 85 -12.24 5.95 4.63
N GLU A 86 -11.77 7.20 4.82
CA GLU A 86 -10.62 7.50 5.67
C GLU A 86 -10.77 7.02 7.12
N ALA A 87 -11.96 7.20 7.71
CA ALA A 87 -12.20 6.83 9.09
C ALA A 87 -12.01 5.32 9.37
N VAL A 88 -12.30 4.47 8.39
CA VAL A 88 -12.33 3.01 8.56
C VAL A 88 -11.46 2.27 7.56
N LYS A 89 -10.78 2.96 6.64
CA LYS A 89 -10.13 2.35 5.46
C LYS A 89 -9.27 1.12 5.76
N THR A 90 -8.47 1.15 6.79
CA THR A 90 -7.65 -0.02 7.14
C THR A 90 -8.51 -1.13 7.74
N VAL A 91 -9.48 -0.82 8.58
CA VAL A 91 -10.39 -1.78 9.20
C VAL A 91 -11.43 -2.27 8.19
N GLY A 92 -11.97 -1.39 7.36
CA GLY A 92 -12.93 -1.73 6.32
C GLY A 92 -12.34 -2.71 5.31
N LEU A 93 -11.17 -2.40 4.74
CA LEU A 93 -10.45 -3.28 3.83
C LEU A 93 -10.03 -4.60 4.50
N ALA A 94 -9.60 -4.57 5.76
CA ALA A 94 -9.26 -5.79 6.50
C ALA A 94 -10.47 -6.71 6.69
N ASN A 95 -11.63 -6.16 7.09
CA ASN A 95 -12.86 -6.91 7.23
C ASN A 95 -13.34 -7.48 5.88
N ARG A 96 -13.15 -6.73 4.81
CA ARG A 96 -13.48 -7.17 3.46
C ARG A 96 -12.59 -8.34 3.04
N LEU A 97 -11.28 -8.29 3.25
CA LEU A 97 -10.37 -9.41 3.00
C LEU A 97 -10.78 -10.67 3.78
N LEU A 98 -11.18 -10.51 5.05
CA LEU A 98 -11.67 -11.63 5.87
C LEU A 98 -12.98 -12.23 5.32
N ALA A 99 -13.92 -11.39 4.90
CA ALA A 99 -15.19 -11.84 4.33
C ALA A 99 -15.02 -12.55 2.97
N GLU A 100 -14.02 -12.12 2.19
CA GLU A 100 -13.73 -12.68 0.87
C GLU A 100 -12.76 -13.88 0.90
N ARG A 101 -12.36 -14.38 2.10
CA ARG A 101 -11.37 -15.46 2.24
C ARG A 101 -11.68 -16.69 1.37
N GLY A 102 -12.97 -17.06 1.24
CA GLY A 102 -13.40 -18.21 0.43
C GLY A 102 -13.40 -17.97 -1.08
N HIS A 103 -13.45 -16.70 -1.50
CA HIS A 103 -13.44 -16.26 -2.90
C HIS A 103 -12.72 -14.92 -3.01
N PRO A 104 -11.38 -14.91 -2.92
CA PRO A 104 -10.59 -13.68 -2.92
C PRO A 104 -10.87 -12.83 -4.15
N GLN A 105 -11.11 -11.52 -3.91
CA GLN A 105 -11.27 -10.53 -4.96
C GLN A 105 -10.05 -9.60 -5.05
N CYS A 106 -9.24 -9.60 -4.01
CA CYS A 106 -8.02 -8.83 -3.90
C CYS A 106 -6.81 -9.66 -4.35
N ASP A 107 -5.93 -9.05 -5.11
CA ASP A 107 -4.62 -9.63 -5.44
C ASP A 107 -3.54 -9.14 -4.47
N VAL A 108 -3.50 -7.81 -4.24
CA VAL A 108 -2.51 -7.15 -3.40
C VAL A 108 -3.19 -6.22 -2.41
N PHE A 109 -2.82 -6.33 -1.15
CA PHE A 109 -3.19 -5.40 -0.10
C PHE A 109 -2.01 -4.45 0.14
N TRP A 110 -2.24 -3.14 -0.02
CA TRP A 110 -1.32 -2.10 0.40
C TRP A 110 -1.84 -1.48 1.69
N GLY A 111 -1.28 -1.92 2.81
CA GLY A 111 -1.61 -1.40 4.13
C GLY A 111 -0.81 -0.14 4.44
N ASN A 112 -1.42 0.80 5.12
CA ASN A 112 -0.77 2.01 5.59
C ASN A 112 -0.35 1.93 7.07
N GLU A 113 -0.49 0.74 7.70
CA GLU A 113 -0.01 0.45 9.04
C GLU A 113 0.20 -1.06 9.24
N GLU A 114 1.05 -1.43 10.17
CA GLU A 114 1.56 -2.80 10.32
C GLU A 114 0.63 -3.69 11.16
N MET A 115 -0.08 -3.13 12.14
CA MET A 115 -0.90 -3.90 13.09
C MET A 115 -1.95 -4.77 12.39
N ARG A 116 -2.73 -4.18 11.48
CA ARG A 116 -3.77 -4.91 10.74
C ARG A 116 -3.19 -5.89 9.74
N THR A 117 -2.09 -5.54 9.10
CA THR A 117 -1.40 -6.47 8.20
C THR A 117 -0.94 -7.70 8.94
N ARG A 118 -0.34 -7.56 10.13
CA ARG A 118 0.03 -8.70 10.98
C ARG A 118 -1.17 -9.49 11.47
N GLN A 119 -2.26 -8.83 11.83
CA GLN A 119 -3.51 -9.49 12.21
C GLN A 119 -4.07 -10.36 11.07
N LEU A 120 -4.06 -9.85 9.83
CA LEU A 120 -4.50 -10.59 8.66
C LEU A 120 -3.55 -11.74 8.33
N ALA A 121 -2.24 -11.53 8.45
CA ALA A 121 -1.24 -12.59 8.26
C ALA A 121 -1.41 -13.72 9.29
N ALA A 122 -1.64 -13.40 10.56
CA ALA A 122 -1.93 -14.39 11.62
C ALA A 122 -3.22 -15.18 11.37
N ARG A 123 -4.13 -14.66 10.53
CA ARG A 123 -5.37 -15.33 10.10
C ARG A 123 -5.23 -15.99 8.72
N GLU A 124 -4.01 -16.13 8.22
CA GLU A 124 -3.70 -16.79 6.93
C GLU A 124 -4.44 -16.17 5.72
N ILE A 125 -4.65 -14.85 5.75
CA ILE A 125 -5.26 -14.12 4.63
C ILE A 125 -4.25 -13.86 3.51
N PHE A 126 -2.97 -13.87 3.83
CA PHE A 126 -1.88 -13.67 2.88
C PHE A 126 -1.13 -14.97 2.64
N ARG A 127 -0.39 -15.06 1.56
CA ARG A 127 0.45 -16.21 1.23
C ARG A 127 1.35 -16.58 2.42
N PRO A 128 1.51 -17.87 2.74
CA PRO A 128 2.22 -18.30 3.95
C PRO A 128 3.73 -17.98 3.91
N THR A 129 4.33 -17.96 2.73
CA THR A 129 5.77 -17.70 2.57
C THR A 129 5.99 -16.38 1.82
N ASN A 130 6.68 -15.43 2.44
CA ASN A 130 6.94 -14.10 1.88
C ASN A 130 5.67 -13.40 1.38
N GLY A 131 4.53 -13.66 2.03
CA GLY A 131 3.24 -13.15 1.60
C GLY A 131 3.00 -11.68 1.95
N TRP A 132 3.83 -11.07 2.82
CA TRP A 132 3.79 -9.65 3.12
C TRP A 132 5.17 -9.11 3.49
N ALA A 133 5.34 -7.80 3.31
CA ALA A 133 6.55 -7.07 3.69
C ALA A 133 6.18 -5.65 4.15
N ALA A 134 7.05 -5.08 4.99
CA ALA A 134 7.01 -3.67 5.33
C ALA A 134 8.00 -2.90 4.45
N PHE A 135 7.65 -1.67 4.06
CA PHE A 135 8.52 -0.81 3.26
C PHE A 135 8.32 0.66 3.59
N GLY A 136 9.42 1.38 3.79
CA GLY A 136 9.40 2.78 4.21
C GLY A 136 8.63 3.01 5.50
N ALA A 137 8.73 4.17 6.07
CA ALA A 137 8.02 4.50 7.31
C ALA A 137 7.68 5.99 7.40
N ARG A 138 6.56 6.29 8.08
CA ARG A 138 6.20 7.57 8.64
C ARG A 138 6.04 7.45 10.15
N SER A 139 5.63 8.50 10.84
CA SER A 139 5.52 8.45 12.30
C SER A 139 4.25 9.11 12.83
N ARG A 140 3.80 8.64 14.00
CA ARG A 140 2.77 9.33 14.79
C ARG A 140 3.38 10.56 15.46
N ARG A 141 2.73 11.69 15.31
CA ARG A 141 3.23 12.99 15.80
C ARG A 141 2.18 13.74 16.59
N ILE A 142 2.66 14.62 17.46
CA ILE A 142 1.85 15.72 17.97
C ILE A 142 1.96 16.86 16.95
N VAL A 143 0.84 17.30 16.41
CA VAL A 143 0.73 18.51 15.60
C VAL A 143 0.28 19.65 16.47
N VAL A 144 0.81 20.85 16.28
CA VAL A 144 0.39 22.07 16.96
C VAL A 144 0.03 23.15 15.94
N ASN A 145 -0.96 23.99 16.27
CA ASN A 145 -1.18 25.23 15.55
C ASN A 145 -0.19 26.29 16.08
N THR A 146 0.68 26.76 15.21
CA THR A 146 1.81 27.65 15.57
C THR A 146 1.36 29.06 16.00
N ASN A 147 0.13 29.45 15.68
CA ASN A 147 -0.45 30.73 16.15
C ASN A 147 -0.84 30.68 17.62
N PHE A 148 -1.15 29.48 18.18
CA PHE A 148 -1.62 29.33 19.56
C PHE A 148 -0.56 28.65 20.44
N VAL A 149 0.26 27.74 19.88
CA VAL A 149 1.26 26.96 20.59
C VAL A 149 2.59 27.05 19.85
N PRO A 150 3.47 27.96 20.23
CA PRO A 150 4.86 27.96 19.77
C PRO A 150 5.49 26.59 20.05
N ILE A 151 6.30 26.07 19.13
CA ILE A 151 6.90 24.73 19.23
C ILE A 151 7.62 24.50 20.58
N VAL A 152 8.34 25.53 21.07
CA VAL A 152 9.07 25.48 22.34
C VAL A 152 8.18 25.35 23.57
N ASN A 153 6.89 25.72 23.46
CA ASN A 153 5.88 25.67 24.52
C ASN A 153 4.95 24.46 24.38
N GLY A 154 5.12 23.68 23.32
CA GLY A 154 4.36 22.45 23.10
C GLY A 154 4.66 21.36 24.12
N PRO A 155 3.81 20.32 24.21
CA PRO A 155 4.07 19.17 25.09
C PRO A 155 5.31 18.42 24.62
N ARG A 156 6.15 18.01 25.55
CA ARG A 156 7.39 17.26 25.28
C ARG A 156 7.20 15.75 25.33
N SER A 157 6.03 15.31 25.79
CA SER A 157 5.65 13.92 25.98
C SER A 157 4.14 13.78 25.72
N LEU A 158 3.70 12.60 25.32
CA LEU A 158 2.27 12.28 25.23
C LEU A 158 1.58 12.34 26.59
N LEU A 159 2.31 12.08 27.68
CA LEU A 159 1.79 12.20 29.05
C LEU A 159 1.32 13.64 29.34
N GLU A 160 1.99 14.65 28.80
CA GLU A 160 1.63 16.05 29.02
C GLU A 160 0.31 16.47 28.35
N LEU A 161 -0.25 15.67 27.43
CA LEU A 161 -1.57 15.90 26.83
C LEU A 161 -2.71 15.82 27.88
N THR A 162 -2.47 15.22 29.02
CA THR A 162 -3.43 15.15 30.12
C THR A 162 -3.45 16.40 31.00
N ASN A 163 -2.54 17.35 30.75
CA ASN A 163 -2.53 18.60 31.51
C ASN A 163 -3.81 19.41 31.23
N ALA A 164 -4.43 19.94 32.28
CA ALA A 164 -5.68 20.71 32.21
C ALA A 164 -5.61 21.96 31.30
N ARG A 165 -4.40 22.50 31.05
CA ARG A 165 -4.21 23.61 30.09
C ARG A 165 -4.69 23.28 28.65
N TRP A 166 -4.77 22.00 28.32
CA TRP A 166 -5.22 21.50 27.03
C TRP A 166 -6.71 21.13 26.98
N ASN A 167 -7.47 21.37 28.04
CA ASN A 167 -8.89 21.03 28.10
C ASN A 167 -9.65 21.69 26.94
N GLY A 168 -10.35 20.88 26.13
CA GLY A 168 -11.08 21.31 24.94
C GLY A 168 -10.23 21.80 23.76
N LYS A 169 -8.89 21.59 23.82
CA LYS A 169 -7.95 22.11 22.80
C LYS A 169 -7.23 21.02 22.01
N ILE A 170 -7.56 19.75 22.24
CA ILE A 170 -6.94 18.59 21.59
C ILE A 170 -7.86 18.07 20.50
N ALA A 171 -7.30 17.72 19.32
CA ALA A 171 -7.97 16.93 18.30
C ALA A 171 -7.37 15.52 18.24
N LEU A 172 -8.23 14.52 18.04
CA LEU A 172 -7.85 13.11 18.05
C LEU A 172 -8.70 12.36 17.00
N ALA A 173 -8.09 11.54 16.16
CA ALA A 173 -8.84 10.56 15.37
C ALA A 173 -9.32 9.43 16.29
N TYR A 174 -10.40 8.72 15.89
CA TYR A 174 -10.98 7.64 16.69
C TYR A 174 -9.89 6.63 17.13
N PRO A 175 -9.67 6.43 18.45
CA PRO A 175 -8.60 5.56 18.97
C PRO A 175 -8.78 4.07 18.63
N GLN A 176 -9.93 3.69 18.08
CA GLN A 176 -10.28 2.31 17.71
C GLN A 176 -9.77 1.94 16.31
N PHE A 177 -9.34 2.92 15.49
CA PHE A 177 -9.06 2.68 14.09
C PHE A 177 -7.66 3.14 13.68
N GLY A 178 -7.15 2.46 12.62
CA GLY A 178 -5.95 2.83 11.89
C GLY A 178 -4.71 3.02 12.76
N THR A 179 -3.90 4.00 12.40
CA THR A 179 -2.64 4.32 13.07
C THR A 179 -2.83 4.86 14.49
N THR A 180 -3.98 5.49 14.77
CA THR A 180 -4.32 5.93 16.13
C THR A 180 -4.50 4.72 17.05
N ALA A 181 -5.24 3.70 16.61
CA ALA A 181 -5.37 2.45 17.36
C ALA A 181 -3.99 1.82 17.60
N ALA A 182 -3.17 1.67 16.54
CA ALA A 182 -1.83 1.12 16.65
C ALA A 182 -0.98 1.87 17.72
N GLN A 183 -1.04 3.21 17.75
CA GLN A 183 -0.35 4.01 18.75
C GLN A 183 -0.86 3.73 20.17
N PHE A 184 -2.17 3.73 20.38
CA PHE A 184 -2.73 3.50 21.71
C PHE A 184 -2.41 2.11 22.24
N HIS A 185 -2.47 1.09 21.39
CA HIS A 185 -2.05 -0.27 21.76
C HIS A 185 -0.56 -0.35 22.08
N ALA A 186 0.30 0.31 21.31
CA ALA A 186 1.74 0.34 21.57
C ALA A 186 2.09 1.07 22.86
N LEU A 187 1.42 2.18 23.17
CA LEU A 187 1.58 2.93 24.42
C LEU A 187 1.19 2.10 25.65
N ARG A 188 0.21 1.19 25.53
CA ARG A 188 -0.14 0.27 26.60
C ARG A 188 1.02 -0.67 26.97
N GLN A 189 1.81 -1.10 25.97
CA GLN A 189 3.02 -1.87 26.24
C GLN A 189 4.11 -1.03 26.94
N LEU A 190 4.24 0.23 26.54
CA LEU A 190 5.24 1.12 27.11
C LEU A 190 4.94 1.48 28.59
N TRP A 191 3.69 1.81 28.89
CA TRP A 191 3.29 2.34 30.21
C TRP A 191 2.64 1.30 31.14
N GLY A 192 2.43 0.07 30.65
CA GLY A 192 1.62 -0.94 31.32
C GLY A 192 0.13 -0.60 31.35
N SER A 193 -0.71 -1.58 31.66
CA SER A 193 -2.17 -1.43 31.58
C SER A 193 -2.70 -0.30 32.47
N ASN A 194 -2.25 -0.22 33.73
CA ASN A 194 -2.77 0.78 34.66
C ASN A 194 -2.35 2.22 34.30
N GLY A 195 -1.07 2.42 33.95
CA GLY A 195 -0.57 3.72 33.53
C GLY A 195 -1.26 4.21 32.25
N TRP A 196 -1.40 3.32 31.28
CA TRP A 196 -2.10 3.60 30.03
C TRP A 196 -3.59 3.90 30.24
N GLU A 197 -4.31 3.12 31.04
CA GLU A 197 -5.72 3.37 31.31
C GLU A 197 -5.92 4.72 32.02
N SER A 198 -5.09 5.03 33.02
CA SER A 198 -5.10 6.32 33.70
C SER A 198 -4.87 7.49 32.74
N TRP A 199 -3.90 7.34 31.81
CA TRP A 199 -3.63 8.33 30.77
C TRP A 199 -4.80 8.49 29.81
N CYS A 200 -5.40 7.40 29.30
CA CYS A 200 -6.54 7.43 28.41
C CYS A 200 -7.75 8.16 29.06
N ARG A 201 -8.07 7.82 30.32
CA ARG A 201 -9.16 8.49 31.06
C ARG A 201 -8.89 9.97 31.29
N SER A 202 -7.65 10.33 31.62
CA SER A 202 -7.25 11.74 31.81
C SER A 202 -7.27 12.52 30.50
N LEU A 203 -6.87 11.88 29.38
CA LEU A 203 -6.98 12.47 28.04
C LEU A 203 -8.46 12.67 27.66
N ALA A 204 -9.32 11.68 27.89
CA ALA A 204 -10.75 11.80 27.65
C ALA A 204 -11.40 12.91 28.53
N ALA A 205 -10.96 13.04 29.79
CA ALA A 205 -11.41 14.11 30.69
C ALA A 205 -11.04 15.52 30.18
N ASN A 206 -9.99 15.65 29.37
CA ASN A 206 -9.65 16.90 28.65
C ASN A 206 -10.57 17.16 27.46
N ARG A 207 -11.62 16.35 27.27
CA ARG A 207 -12.65 16.53 26.23
C ARG A 207 -12.06 16.78 24.84
N PRO A 208 -11.22 15.85 24.32
CA PRO A 208 -10.67 16.02 23.00
C PRO A 208 -11.79 16.02 21.95
N ARG A 209 -11.61 16.78 20.86
CA ARG A 209 -12.46 16.70 19.69
C ARG A 209 -12.09 15.45 18.92
N VAL A 210 -12.90 14.41 18.99
CA VAL A 210 -12.72 13.17 18.23
C VAL A 210 -13.29 13.34 16.83
N VAL A 211 -12.50 12.99 15.80
CA VAL A 211 -12.82 13.20 14.38
C VAL A 211 -12.56 11.95 13.54
N ASP A 212 -13.07 11.92 12.31
CA ASP A 212 -13.14 10.74 11.45
C ASP A 212 -11.79 10.29 10.84
N GLY A 213 -10.70 10.99 11.08
CA GLY A 213 -9.39 10.59 10.54
C GLY A 213 -8.29 11.59 10.84
N ASN A 214 -7.07 11.20 10.48
CA ASN A 214 -5.88 11.99 10.76
C ASN A 214 -5.83 13.29 9.95
N SER A 215 -6.29 13.31 8.70
CA SER A 215 -6.40 14.51 7.89
C SER A 215 -7.40 15.50 8.49
N PHE A 216 -8.47 15.01 9.13
CA PHE A 216 -9.42 15.87 9.86
C PHE A 216 -8.81 16.47 11.12
N VAL A 217 -7.94 15.73 11.84
CA VAL A 217 -7.16 16.28 12.95
C VAL A 217 -6.35 17.48 12.49
N VAL A 218 -5.64 17.35 11.36
CA VAL A 218 -4.84 18.43 10.77
C VAL A 218 -5.69 19.64 10.43
N ARG A 219 -6.87 19.45 9.82
CA ARG A 219 -7.80 20.56 9.48
C ARG A 219 -8.32 21.27 10.71
N VAL A 220 -8.75 20.52 11.72
CA VAL A 220 -9.28 21.08 12.98
C VAL A 220 -8.19 21.84 13.76
N VAL A 221 -6.96 21.34 13.76
CA VAL A 221 -5.83 22.07 14.35
C VAL A 221 -5.45 23.28 13.49
N GLY A 222 -5.37 23.13 12.17
CA GLY A 222 -5.03 24.21 11.24
C GLY A 222 -6.03 25.38 11.27
N SER A 223 -7.32 25.09 11.45
CA SER A 223 -8.38 26.12 11.59
C SER A 223 -8.36 26.83 12.97
N GLY A 224 -7.64 26.26 13.95
CA GLY A 224 -7.61 26.79 15.33
C GLY A 224 -8.78 26.32 16.20
N GLU A 225 -9.63 25.42 15.71
CA GLU A 225 -10.69 24.79 16.52
C GLU A 225 -10.13 23.86 17.60
N ALA A 226 -8.96 23.31 17.37
CA ALA A 226 -8.06 22.72 18.39
C ALA A 226 -6.70 23.38 18.28
N TRP A 227 -5.91 23.34 19.34
CA TRP A 227 -4.58 23.94 19.38
C TRP A 227 -3.49 22.92 19.09
N LEU A 228 -3.78 21.66 19.35
CA LEU A 228 -2.88 20.53 19.10
C LEU A 228 -3.68 19.26 18.82
N GLY A 229 -3.01 18.24 18.28
CA GLY A 229 -3.64 16.95 18.00
C GLY A 229 -2.62 15.83 17.82
N LEU A 230 -3.14 14.60 17.76
CA LEU A 230 -2.37 13.40 17.42
C LEU A 230 -2.70 12.95 15.99
N THR A 231 -1.71 12.93 15.11
CA THR A 231 -1.88 12.57 13.70
C THR A 231 -0.63 11.94 13.13
N ASP A 232 -0.64 11.63 11.83
CA ASP A 232 0.50 11.08 11.10
C ASP A 232 1.32 12.22 10.47
N SER A 233 2.61 11.98 10.27
CA SER A 233 3.54 12.99 9.74
C SER A 233 3.24 13.39 8.29
N ASP A 234 2.72 12.48 7.48
CA ASP A 234 2.29 12.74 6.09
C ASP A 234 1.08 13.70 6.04
N ASP A 235 0.12 13.55 6.95
CA ASP A 235 -1.02 14.49 7.08
C ASP A 235 -0.55 15.89 7.47
N ILE A 236 0.42 15.98 8.40
CA ILE A 236 1.00 17.29 8.77
C ILE A 236 1.69 17.92 7.57
N ALA A 237 2.49 17.15 6.84
CA ALA A 237 3.16 17.63 5.64
C ALA A 237 2.16 18.09 4.56
N ALA A 238 1.04 17.38 4.39
CA ALA A 238 -0.05 17.79 3.51
C ALA A 238 -0.66 19.14 3.95
N GLY A 239 -1.01 19.29 5.23
CA GLY A 239 -1.57 20.53 5.75
C GLY A 239 -0.60 21.71 5.66
N GLN A 240 0.71 21.48 5.82
CA GLN A 240 1.73 22.51 5.61
C GLN A 240 1.81 22.97 4.15
N ARG A 241 1.72 22.03 3.19
CA ARG A 241 1.63 22.38 1.76
C ARG A 241 0.38 23.20 1.42
N ASP A 242 -0.71 22.94 2.12
CA ASP A 242 -1.97 23.70 2.00
C ASP A 242 -1.91 25.06 2.71
N GLY A 243 -0.77 25.42 3.32
CA GLY A 243 -0.55 26.71 3.98
C GLY A 243 -1.17 26.81 5.38
N LEU A 244 -1.54 25.69 6.00
CA LEU A 244 -2.04 25.71 7.38
C LEU A 244 -0.93 26.09 8.37
N PRO A 245 -1.22 26.90 9.40
CA PRO A 245 -0.25 27.34 10.40
C PRO A 245 0.02 26.23 11.43
N ILE A 246 0.58 25.12 10.98
CA ILE A 246 0.82 23.93 11.80
C ILE A 246 2.26 23.47 11.74
N ALA A 247 2.70 22.79 12.80
CA ALA A 247 4.01 22.13 12.85
C ALA A 247 3.94 20.82 13.64
N ALA A 248 4.80 19.87 13.24
CA ALA A 248 5.03 18.66 14.01
C ALA A 248 5.97 18.96 15.20
N LEU A 249 5.65 18.45 16.38
CA LEU A 249 6.61 18.45 17.48
C LEU A 249 7.70 17.40 17.25
N PRO A 250 8.88 17.52 17.92
CA PRO A 250 9.98 16.58 17.77
C PRO A 250 9.60 15.13 18.08
N VAL A 251 10.32 14.19 17.47
CA VAL A 251 10.25 12.75 17.78
C VAL A 251 10.71 12.52 19.23
N THR A 252 10.04 11.61 19.92
CA THR A 252 10.35 11.19 21.30
C THR A 252 10.39 9.67 21.40
N ALA A 253 10.77 9.14 22.55
CA ALA A 253 10.71 7.70 22.83
C ALA A 253 9.27 7.11 22.78
N GLU A 254 8.25 7.97 22.80
CA GLU A 254 6.83 7.60 22.69
C GLU A 254 6.32 7.66 21.22
N THR A 255 7.16 8.08 20.30
CA THR A 255 6.80 8.18 18.88
C THR A 255 6.71 6.79 18.27
N LEU A 256 5.54 6.42 17.77
CA LEU A 256 5.34 5.19 16.99
C LEU A 256 5.75 5.42 15.54
N LEU A 257 6.65 4.58 15.02
CA LEU A 257 6.90 4.46 13.59
C LEU A 257 5.79 3.62 12.95
N ILE A 258 5.41 4.01 11.75
CA ILE A 258 4.34 3.38 11.00
C ILE A 258 4.89 2.99 9.62
N PRO A 259 5.38 1.75 9.46
CA PRO A 259 5.74 1.26 8.14
C PRO A 259 4.49 1.10 7.27
N ASN A 260 4.61 1.43 5.99
CA ASN A 260 3.70 0.91 5.00
C ASN A 260 3.94 -0.58 4.81
N THR A 261 2.91 -1.30 4.41
CA THR A 261 2.98 -2.74 4.20
C THR A 261 2.40 -3.11 2.84
N VAL A 262 2.91 -4.16 2.26
CA VAL A 262 2.34 -4.78 1.07
C VAL A 262 2.17 -6.27 1.31
N ALA A 263 1.07 -6.84 0.85
CA ALA A 263 0.81 -8.27 0.99
C ALA A 263 0.11 -8.84 -0.25
N ILE A 264 0.37 -10.11 -0.56
CA ILE A 264 -0.34 -10.85 -1.61
C ILE A 264 -1.41 -11.70 -0.93
N ALA A 265 -2.66 -11.54 -1.35
CA ALA A 265 -3.76 -12.33 -0.84
C ALA A 265 -3.55 -13.83 -1.14
N GLU A 266 -3.89 -14.69 -0.18
CA GLU A 266 -3.94 -16.13 -0.44
C GLU A 266 -5.05 -16.41 -1.45
N GLY A 267 -4.75 -17.19 -2.49
CA GLY A 267 -5.68 -17.43 -3.59
C GLY A 267 -5.93 -16.22 -4.51
N ALA A 268 -5.00 -15.25 -4.57
CA ALA A 268 -5.09 -14.07 -5.44
C ALA A 268 -5.53 -14.44 -6.88
N PRO A 269 -6.56 -13.77 -7.45
CA PRO A 269 -7.08 -14.07 -8.79
C PRO A 269 -6.04 -13.92 -9.91
N HIS A 270 -5.09 -12.99 -9.76
CA HIS A 270 -4.06 -12.69 -10.76
C HIS A 270 -2.65 -12.84 -10.18
N PRO A 271 -2.19 -14.07 -9.83
CA PRO A 271 -1.02 -14.30 -8.98
C PRO A 271 0.30 -13.76 -9.56
N GLN A 272 0.45 -13.77 -10.88
CA GLN A 272 1.66 -13.24 -11.54
C GLN A 272 1.70 -11.70 -11.53
N ALA A 273 0.55 -11.05 -11.76
CA ALA A 273 0.43 -9.60 -11.68
C ALA A 273 0.57 -9.12 -10.23
N ALA A 274 0.00 -9.87 -9.27
CA ALA A 274 0.17 -9.61 -7.84
C ALA A 274 1.64 -9.63 -7.42
N GLN A 275 2.40 -10.62 -7.86
CA GLN A 275 3.82 -10.73 -7.56
C GLN A 275 4.61 -9.53 -8.10
N LYS A 276 4.33 -9.10 -9.32
CA LYS A 276 4.99 -7.93 -9.91
C LYS A 276 4.68 -6.63 -9.16
N LEU A 277 3.42 -6.42 -8.76
CA LEU A 277 3.05 -5.23 -7.98
C LEU A 277 3.66 -5.28 -6.58
N PHE A 278 3.67 -6.45 -5.94
CA PHE A 278 4.30 -6.67 -4.65
C PHE A 278 5.79 -6.32 -4.66
N GLU A 279 6.53 -6.77 -5.68
CA GLU A 279 7.95 -6.46 -5.86
C GLU A 279 8.17 -4.99 -6.20
N PHE A 280 7.32 -4.41 -7.06
CA PHE A 280 7.41 -3.00 -7.45
C PHE A 280 7.27 -2.06 -6.25
N LEU A 281 6.29 -2.31 -5.36
CA LEU A 281 6.06 -1.48 -4.19
C LEU A 281 7.24 -1.51 -3.19
N GLN A 282 8.00 -2.60 -3.14
CA GLN A 282 9.16 -2.75 -2.25
C GLN A 282 10.46 -2.17 -2.82
N ARG A 283 10.47 -1.70 -4.05
CA ARG A 283 11.69 -1.14 -4.66
C ARG A 283 12.14 0.12 -3.91
N PRO A 284 13.45 0.32 -3.72
CA PRO A 284 13.98 1.53 -3.13
C PRO A 284 13.50 2.81 -3.83
N GLU A 285 13.35 2.77 -5.16
CA GLU A 285 12.91 3.89 -5.98
C GLU A 285 11.45 4.26 -5.68
N THR A 286 10.59 3.26 -5.47
CA THR A 286 9.18 3.47 -5.07
C THR A 286 9.10 4.11 -3.68
N ALA A 287 9.87 3.61 -2.72
CA ALA A 287 9.93 4.18 -1.38
C ALA A 287 10.49 5.62 -1.40
N GLN A 288 11.53 5.90 -2.19
CA GLN A 288 12.07 7.24 -2.37
C GLN A 288 11.07 8.22 -2.98
N ARG A 289 10.25 7.78 -3.95
CA ARG A 289 9.17 8.60 -4.50
C ARG A 289 8.11 8.96 -3.46
N LEU A 290 7.74 8.01 -2.62
CA LEU A 290 6.82 8.25 -1.50
C LEU A 290 7.41 9.22 -0.47
N VAL A 291 8.72 9.14 -0.20
CA VAL A 291 9.43 10.12 0.64
C VAL A 291 9.45 11.51 -0.02
N ALA A 292 9.76 11.60 -1.30
CA ALA A 292 9.73 12.86 -2.04
C ALA A 292 8.33 13.51 -2.07
N ALA A 293 7.28 12.68 -2.12
CA ALA A 293 5.89 13.11 -2.00
C ALA A 293 5.45 13.40 -0.56
N GLN A 294 6.31 13.18 0.43
CA GLN A 294 6.04 13.31 1.86
C GLN A 294 4.93 12.36 2.38
N ALA A 295 4.67 11.27 1.67
CA ALA A 295 3.84 10.17 2.15
C ALA A 295 4.58 9.27 3.16
N LEU A 296 5.91 9.31 3.13
CA LEU A 296 6.82 8.64 4.06
C LEU A 296 7.89 9.64 4.54
N GLU A 297 8.42 9.42 5.73
CA GLU A 297 9.58 10.16 6.26
C GLU A 297 10.90 9.46 5.90
N SER A 298 10.88 8.14 5.73
CA SER A 298 12.04 7.32 5.42
C SER A 298 11.70 6.21 4.42
N ALA A 299 12.61 5.95 3.49
CA ALA A 299 12.54 4.79 2.60
C ALA A 299 12.90 3.47 3.32
N ALA A 300 13.62 3.54 4.44
CA ALA A 300 13.95 2.40 5.28
C ALA A 300 12.91 2.20 6.39
N ASN A 301 12.70 0.96 6.79
CA ASN A 301 11.85 0.63 7.95
C ASN A 301 12.57 0.84 9.28
N ASP A 302 13.88 1.07 9.22
CA ASP A 302 14.75 1.24 10.37
C ASP A 302 15.08 2.72 10.55
N GLN A 303 14.43 3.36 11.50
CA GLN A 303 14.88 4.64 12.04
C GLN A 303 15.73 4.32 13.28
N ALA A 304 17.03 4.31 13.08
CA ALA A 304 18.00 4.24 14.17
C ALA A 304 17.74 5.39 15.15
N GLY A 305 17.19 5.12 16.31
CA GLY A 305 16.98 6.11 17.34
C GLY A 305 15.87 5.77 18.34
N SER A 306 15.59 6.69 19.21
CA SER A 306 14.71 6.61 20.35
C SER A 306 13.21 6.65 19.99
N THR A 307 12.71 5.63 19.28
CA THR A 307 11.29 5.49 18.97
C THR A 307 10.71 4.28 19.71
N LEU A 308 9.38 4.28 19.85
CA LEU A 308 8.64 3.22 20.53
C LEU A 308 8.84 1.86 19.84
N LYS A 309 9.38 0.89 20.56
CA LYS A 309 9.52 -0.48 20.07
C LYS A 309 8.30 -1.29 20.46
N VAL A 310 7.70 -1.96 19.50
CA VAL A 310 6.46 -2.71 19.66
C VAL A 310 6.73 -4.21 19.61
N ASN A 311 6.26 -4.94 20.63
CA ASN A 311 6.14 -6.39 20.57
C ASN A 311 4.78 -6.73 19.93
N TRP A 312 4.80 -6.96 18.62
CA TRP A 312 3.58 -7.18 17.83
C TRP A 312 2.80 -8.44 18.24
N ASP A 313 3.49 -9.52 18.62
CA ASP A 313 2.83 -10.77 19.03
C ASP A 313 2.02 -10.58 20.32
N SER A 314 2.58 -9.85 21.28
CA SER A 314 1.87 -9.49 22.50
C SER A 314 0.72 -8.53 22.22
N LEU A 315 0.94 -7.53 21.35
CA LEU A 315 -0.09 -6.54 21.00
C LEU A 315 -1.30 -7.21 20.34
N LEU A 316 -1.08 -8.13 19.41
CA LEU A 316 -2.17 -8.83 18.72
C LEU A 316 -3.00 -9.73 19.62
N LYS A 317 -2.40 -10.32 20.68
CA LYS A 317 -3.13 -11.12 21.67
C LYS A 317 -4.13 -10.27 22.46
N ASP A 318 -3.76 -9.03 22.77
CA ASP A 318 -4.57 -8.10 23.55
C ASP A 318 -5.44 -7.17 22.70
N LEU A 319 -5.45 -7.34 21.38
CA LEU A 319 -6.08 -6.39 20.47
C LEU A 319 -7.59 -6.18 20.75
N GLU A 320 -8.36 -7.25 20.87
CA GLU A 320 -9.81 -7.16 21.09
C GLU A 320 -10.17 -6.58 22.46
N PRO A 321 -9.63 -7.08 23.60
CA PRO A 321 -9.95 -6.53 24.90
C PRO A 321 -9.52 -5.06 25.05
N VAL A 322 -8.37 -4.66 24.52
CA VAL A 322 -7.91 -3.26 24.58
C VAL A 322 -8.77 -2.35 23.69
N THR A 323 -9.16 -2.82 22.50
CA THR A 323 -10.11 -2.06 21.65
C THR A 323 -11.46 -1.87 22.36
N ALA A 324 -11.97 -2.91 23.04
CA ALA A 324 -13.21 -2.81 23.83
C ALA A 324 -13.06 -1.83 25.02
N GLU A 325 -11.86 -1.73 25.61
CA GLU A 325 -11.58 -0.76 26.65
C GLU A 325 -11.53 0.68 26.11
N LEU A 326 -10.89 0.90 24.96
CA LEU A 326 -10.90 2.20 24.27
C LEU A 326 -12.33 2.65 23.92
N ASN A 327 -13.19 1.74 23.45
CA ASN A 327 -14.61 2.05 23.18
C ASN A 327 -15.40 2.48 24.42
N ARG A 328 -14.96 2.09 25.62
CA ARG A 328 -15.60 2.50 26.88
C ARG A 328 -15.08 3.82 27.42
N ILE A 329 -13.88 4.24 27.00
CA ILE A 329 -13.24 5.46 27.46
C ILE A 329 -13.55 6.65 26.54
N PHE A 330 -13.55 6.43 25.23
CA PHE A 330 -13.77 7.42 24.18
C PHE A 330 -15.08 7.21 23.44
#